data_7a082d52d5b59e7382c3460be24957fc
#
_entry.id   7a082d52d5b59e7382c3460be24957fc
#
_cell.length_a   1.000
_cell.length_b   1.000
_cell.length_c   1.000
_cell.angle_alpha   90.00
_cell.angle_beta   90.00
_cell.angle_gamma   90.00
#
_symmetry.space_group_name_H-M   'P 1'
#
loop_
_entity.id
_entity.type
_entity.pdbx_description
1 polymer ?
#
loop_
_entity_poly.entity_id
_entity_poly.type
_entity_poly.pdbx_seq_one_letter_code
_entity_poly.pdbx_strand_id
1 'polypeptide(L)'
;MVIFGKKRSEKDRAPKHAASGDVSADTTDPHQIQATTMPLGMRPPTRPGGFVTRMVSNSRSHEPHEEDVTSSHIASDAAPRPMVPPPPTQPPPRLPASSPHGASDGSGVMLRPSTEEPRPPIDAPSGSLPVPMRAPPAAPTPSTPERARQPNVVYPWGKKYVTMNPPRFLDESRRPPPGVLSPPPFPRYGHATNQATGANQEVYIFGGLVRDSVKNDMYIMRVEPVQIQRSSGIKMDIALQATLIQTSGHAPLPRVGHAAVLVSNVFILWGGDTKIHAEDRQDDALYLLNLNNREWTRVAAPGVQGTPGPVGRYGHTLSMMGSNLVVFGGQLDDQYFNELWRFDLNTLKDTPVWELVQPPTGGPPRRAGHSAVVYKDRLYIFGGTDGQFHYNDTWCWDFATMTWSELKCVGYIPMPREGHSACMIDDIMYIFGGRGADGKDLGDLASFKISSHRWFMFAHMGPAPFGRSGHTMVSVQNRILVVGGEAFSGDAQDEPTGLHVLDTSKIKYPVKTDRSGSSA
;
A
#
# COMPACT_ATOMS: atom_id res chain seq x y z
N MET A 1 4.01 8.59 29.12
CA MET A 1 3.09 7.56 29.61
C MET A 1 3.81 6.23 29.61
N VAL A 2 4.12 5.67 30.80
CA VAL A 2 5.00 4.50 30.95
C VAL A 2 4.13 3.25 30.93
N ILE A 3 4.20 2.47 29.85
CA ILE A 3 3.40 1.23 29.70
C ILE A 3 4.08 0.01 30.36
N PHE A 4 5.34 0.09 30.77
CA PHE A 4 6.02 -0.99 31.50
C PHE A 4 6.79 -0.45 32.71
N GLY A 5 6.25 -0.68 33.91
CA GLY A 5 6.87 -0.33 35.19
C GLY A 5 8.00 -1.29 35.55
N LYS A 6 9.09 -0.74 36.09
CA LYS A 6 10.23 -1.47 36.67
C LYS A 6 9.79 -2.35 37.83
N LYS A 7 10.11 -3.66 37.78
CA LYS A 7 10.09 -4.53 38.95
C LYS A 7 11.33 -4.25 39.81
N ARG A 8 11.08 -3.95 41.11
CA ARG A 8 12.08 -3.93 42.17
C ARG A 8 12.49 -5.35 42.50
N SER A 9 13.79 -5.50 42.72
CA SER A 9 14.42 -6.72 43.28
C SER A 9 14.09 -6.88 44.75
N GLU A 10 13.67 -8.06 45.14
CA GLU A 10 13.74 -8.49 46.52
C GLU A 10 14.52 -9.82 46.57
N LYS A 11 15.57 -9.82 47.39
CA LYS A 11 16.46 -10.93 47.70
C LYS A 11 15.86 -11.77 48.81
N ASP A 12 16.30 -13.03 48.85
CA ASP A 12 16.44 -13.98 49.92
C ASP A 12 15.38 -15.07 50.10
N ARG A 13 15.79 -16.28 49.81
CA ARG A 13 15.94 -17.49 50.62
C ARG A 13 15.66 -18.77 49.86
N ALA A 14 16.71 -19.56 49.75
CA ALA A 14 16.61 -21.00 49.49
C ALA A 14 16.18 -21.75 50.76
N PRO A 15 15.63 -22.98 50.66
CA PRO A 15 16.47 -24.14 50.84
C PRO A 15 16.16 -25.35 49.91
N LYS A 16 17.18 -26.20 49.92
CA LYS A 16 17.39 -27.49 49.28
C LYS A 16 16.29 -28.53 49.53
N HIS A 17 15.99 -29.40 48.56
CA HIS A 17 16.25 -30.85 48.66
C HIS A 17 15.96 -31.55 47.33
N ALA A 18 16.72 -32.62 47.11
CA ALA A 18 16.86 -33.46 45.95
C ALA A 18 15.71 -34.47 45.77
N ALA A 19 15.50 -34.92 44.55
CA ALA A 19 15.48 -36.33 44.17
C ALA A 19 15.26 -36.53 42.68
N SER A 20 16.05 -37.39 42.13
CA SER A 20 16.19 -38.06 40.86
C SER A 20 14.91 -38.57 40.18
N GLY A 21 14.94 -38.57 38.85
CA GLY A 21 14.03 -39.32 37.99
C GLY A 21 14.40 -39.15 36.52
N ASP A 22 15.19 -40.07 36.00
CA ASP A 22 15.49 -40.26 34.57
C ASP A 22 14.22 -40.48 33.77
N VAL A 23 14.04 -39.76 32.67
CA VAL A 23 13.38 -40.24 31.45
C VAL A 23 14.02 -39.57 30.22
N SER A 24 14.42 -40.43 29.33
CA SER A 24 15.08 -40.32 28.04
C SER A 24 14.75 -39.11 27.15
N ALA A 25 15.82 -38.62 26.56
CA ALA A 25 15.90 -37.64 25.52
C ALA A 25 15.23 -38.11 24.22
N ASP A 26 14.39 -37.24 23.64
CA ASP A 26 14.13 -37.24 22.22
C ASP A 26 14.68 -35.91 21.65
N THR A 27 15.72 -36.06 20.84
CA THR A 27 16.48 -34.96 20.22
C THR A 27 15.77 -34.52 18.97
N THR A 28 15.06 -33.42 19.03
CA THR A 28 14.68 -32.68 17.83
C THR A 28 15.58 -31.46 17.66
N ASP A 29 16.32 -31.49 16.58
CA ASP A 29 17.29 -30.50 16.11
C ASP A 29 16.62 -29.12 15.87
N PRO A 30 17.10 -28.01 16.47
CA PRO A 30 16.51 -26.67 16.26
C PRO A 30 17.35 -25.84 15.29
N HIS A 31 17.51 -26.28 14.04
CA HIS A 31 18.26 -25.49 13.07
C HIS A 31 17.38 -25.05 11.90
N GLN A 32 16.64 -23.95 12.05
CA GLN A 32 16.34 -23.04 10.92
C GLN A 32 15.53 -21.84 11.41
N ILE A 33 15.94 -20.61 11.02
CA ILE A 33 14.98 -19.50 10.93
C ILE A 33 14.06 -19.88 9.78
N GLN A 34 12.96 -20.52 10.07
CA GLN A 34 11.92 -20.77 9.09
C GLN A 34 10.88 -19.66 9.21
N ALA A 35 10.84 -18.78 8.21
CA ALA A 35 9.55 -18.32 7.78
C ALA A 35 8.74 -19.59 7.50
N THR A 36 7.60 -19.76 8.15
CA THR A 36 6.75 -20.94 7.94
C THR A 36 6.29 -20.92 6.49
N THR A 37 7.05 -21.61 5.63
CA THR A 37 6.66 -21.87 4.26
C THR A 37 5.89 -23.17 4.27
N MET A 38 4.75 -23.18 3.62
CA MET A 38 4.07 -24.45 3.31
C MET A 38 5.02 -25.40 2.56
N PRO A 39 5.01 -26.74 2.85
CA PRO A 39 5.90 -27.69 2.20
C PRO A 39 5.70 -27.70 0.69
N LEU A 40 6.78 -27.65 -0.06
CA LEU A 40 6.82 -27.92 -1.49
C LEU A 40 6.39 -29.37 -1.73
N GLY A 41 5.21 -29.60 -2.23
CA GLY A 41 4.74 -30.93 -2.60
C GLY A 41 3.26 -31.10 -2.85
N MET A 42 2.42 -30.18 -2.43
CA MET A 42 1.02 -30.15 -2.84
C MET A 42 0.82 -29.12 -3.95
N ARG A 43 0.29 -29.55 -5.10
CA ARG A 43 -0.28 -28.60 -6.05
C ARG A 43 -1.25 -27.73 -5.27
N PRO A 44 -1.11 -26.40 -5.30
CA PRO A 44 -2.09 -25.56 -4.64
C PRO A 44 -3.46 -25.88 -5.24
N PRO A 45 -4.49 -26.10 -4.43
CA PRO A 45 -5.84 -26.15 -4.94
C PRO A 45 -6.07 -24.83 -5.68
N THR A 46 -6.67 -24.91 -6.86
CA THR A 46 -7.13 -23.73 -7.62
C THR A 46 -7.98 -22.90 -6.67
N ARG A 47 -7.44 -21.78 -6.21
CA ARG A 47 -8.09 -20.89 -5.24
C ARG A 47 -9.40 -20.37 -5.84
N PRO A 48 -10.54 -20.51 -5.18
CA PRO A 48 -11.64 -19.58 -5.38
C PRO A 48 -11.23 -18.26 -4.74
N GLY A 49 -10.96 -17.27 -5.58
CA GLY A 49 -10.95 -15.84 -5.33
C GLY A 49 -10.55 -15.29 -3.95
N GLY A 50 -9.27 -15.41 -3.55
CA GLY A 50 -8.68 -14.54 -2.55
C GLY A 50 -8.41 -13.13 -3.10
N PHE A 51 -8.16 -12.17 -2.23
CA PHE A 51 -7.98 -10.74 -2.53
C PHE A 51 -7.19 -10.45 -3.82
N VAL A 52 -6.12 -11.20 -4.11
CA VAL A 52 -5.28 -11.00 -5.30
C VAL A 52 -5.99 -11.46 -6.59
N THR A 53 -6.80 -12.52 -6.55
CA THR A 53 -7.44 -13.08 -7.74
C THR A 53 -8.73 -12.35 -8.11
N ARG A 54 -9.47 -11.80 -7.12
CA ARG A 54 -10.71 -11.03 -7.35
C ARG A 54 -10.47 -9.63 -7.90
N MET A 55 -9.33 -9.00 -7.63
CA MET A 55 -8.99 -7.73 -8.27
C MET A 55 -8.83 -7.83 -9.79
N VAL A 56 -8.59 -9.04 -10.32
CA VAL A 56 -8.37 -9.29 -11.75
C VAL A 56 -9.65 -9.76 -12.48
N SER A 57 -10.65 -10.33 -11.78
CA SER A 57 -11.77 -11.05 -12.43
C SER A 57 -13.08 -10.28 -12.64
N ASN A 58 -13.21 -9.06 -12.12
CA ASN A 58 -14.47 -8.31 -12.21
C ASN A 58 -14.72 -7.55 -13.53
N SER A 59 -14.05 -7.92 -14.63
CA SER A 59 -14.26 -7.30 -15.94
C SER A 59 -14.93 -8.22 -16.98
N ARG A 60 -15.74 -9.21 -16.60
CA ARG A 60 -16.54 -9.99 -17.55
C ARG A 60 -18.03 -9.85 -17.31
N SER A 61 -18.69 -9.39 -18.36
CA SER A 61 -20.10 -9.21 -18.65
C SER A 61 -21.01 -10.35 -18.19
N HIS A 62 -22.12 -10.00 -17.53
CA HIS A 62 -23.27 -10.87 -17.32
C HIS A 62 -24.17 -10.86 -18.56
N GLU A 63 -24.44 -12.05 -19.10
CA GLU A 63 -25.65 -12.35 -19.85
C GLU A 63 -26.65 -13.04 -18.92
N PRO A 64 -27.97 -12.77 -19.08
CA PRO A 64 -29.00 -13.37 -18.24
C PRO A 64 -29.49 -14.69 -18.82
N HIS A 65 -29.58 -15.75 -18.02
CA HIS A 65 -30.38 -16.94 -18.30
C HIS A 65 -31.60 -16.97 -17.40
N GLU A 66 -32.76 -17.04 -18.08
CA GLU A 66 -34.06 -17.43 -17.55
C GLU A 66 -34.12 -18.94 -17.32
N GLU A 67 -34.87 -19.38 -16.34
CA GLU A 67 -35.64 -20.62 -16.21
C GLU A 67 -35.85 -20.90 -14.71
N ASP A 68 -36.89 -21.48 -14.22
CA ASP A 68 -38.28 -21.72 -14.47
C ASP A 68 -38.90 -22.29 -13.14
N VAL A 69 -40.15 -22.18 -13.03
CA VAL A 69 -41.02 -22.41 -11.86
C VAL A 69 -41.19 -23.90 -11.54
N THR A 70 -41.21 -24.31 -10.25
CA THR A 70 -42.30 -25.13 -9.74
C THR A 70 -42.35 -25.19 -8.21
N SER A 71 -43.55 -25.14 -7.74
CA SER A 71 -44.27 -25.10 -6.50
C SER A 71 -44.06 -26.27 -5.52
N SER A 72 -44.09 -26.02 -4.18
CA SER A 72 -45.16 -26.55 -3.30
C SER A 72 -44.95 -26.19 -1.81
N HIS A 73 -45.95 -25.54 -1.24
CA HIS A 73 -46.56 -25.49 0.12
C HIS A 73 -45.86 -26.15 1.33
N ILE A 74 -45.80 -25.47 2.49
CA ILE A 74 -46.85 -25.31 3.55
C ILE A 74 -46.31 -24.45 4.72
N ALA A 75 -47.09 -23.41 5.09
CA ALA A 75 -47.42 -22.70 6.34
C ALA A 75 -46.52 -22.83 7.60
N SER A 76 -46.24 -21.84 8.39
CA SER A 76 -46.88 -20.74 9.16
C SER A 76 -45.80 -20.30 10.18
N ASP A 77 -45.58 -19.12 10.63
CA ASP A 77 -46.33 -18.06 11.24
C ASP A 77 -45.41 -16.83 11.53
N ALA A 78 -46.02 -15.65 11.46
CA ALA A 78 -45.63 -14.39 12.09
C ALA A 78 -44.32 -13.69 11.64
N ALA A 79 -44.49 -12.76 10.69
CA ALA A 79 -43.50 -11.74 10.33
C ALA A 79 -43.71 -10.42 11.08
N PRO A 80 -42.66 -9.66 11.45
CA PRO A 80 -42.75 -8.23 11.66
C PRO A 80 -42.58 -7.45 10.33
N ARG A 81 -43.29 -6.35 10.22
CA ARG A 81 -43.47 -5.51 9.01
C ARG A 81 -42.14 -4.97 8.47
N PRO A 82 -41.96 -4.90 7.14
CA PRO A 82 -40.80 -4.27 6.53
C PRO A 82 -40.91 -2.75 6.57
N MET A 83 -39.81 -2.11 6.96
CA MET A 83 -39.63 -0.67 6.77
C MET A 83 -39.32 -0.40 5.29
N VAL A 84 -40.03 0.58 4.74
CA VAL A 84 -39.91 1.06 3.37
C VAL A 84 -38.58 1.81 3.23
N PRO A 85 -37.70 1.50 2.24
CA PRO A 85 -36.52 2.28 1.98
C PRO A 85 -36.88 3.64 1.36
N PRO A 86 -36.09 4.71 1.63
CA PRO A 86 -36.31 6.01 1.00
C PRO A 86 -36.03 5.94 -0.51
N PRO A 87 -36.67 6.80 -1.33
CA PRO A 87 -36.54 6.79 -2.77
C PRO A 87 -35.11 7.23 -3.20
N PRO A 88 -34.62 6.73 -4.36
CA PRO A 88 -33.31 7.09 -4.86
C PRO A 88 -33.28 8.56 -5.30
N THR A 89 -32.23 9.27 -4.87
CA THR A 89 -31.91 10.62 -5.32
C THR A 89 -31.51 10.60 -6.80
N GLN A 90 -32.14 11.45 -7.59
CA GLN A 90 -31.90 11.61 -9.02
C GLN A 90 -30.47 12.13 -9.29
N PRO A 91 -29.83 11.69 -10.39
CA PRO A 91 -28.56 12.24 -10.83
C PRO A 91 -28.73 13.69 -11.35
N PRO A 92 -27.67 14.53 -11.27
CA PRO A 92 -27.74 15.91 -11.75
C PRO A 92 -27.90 15.98 -13.28
N PRO A 93 -28.51 17.04 -13.82
CA PRO A 93 -28.84 17.18 -15.24
C PRO A 93 -27.55 17.31 -16.10
N ARG A 94 -27.56 16.63 -17.24
CA ARG A 94 -26.56 16.78 -18.31
C ARG A 94 -26.73 18.12 -19.01
N LEU A 95 -25.62 18.83 -19.20
CA LEU A 95 -25.55 20.01 -20.08
C LEU A 95 -25.68 19.57 -21.54
N PRO A 96 -26.36 20.41 -22.42
CA PRO A 96 -26.60 20.06 -23.81
C PRO A 96 -25.34 20.18 -24.66
N ALA A 97 -25.11 19.19 -25.53
CA ALA A 97 -24.10 19.22 -26.56
C ALA A 97 -24.54 20.20 -27.70
N SER A 98 -23.66 21.11 -28.08
CA SER A 98 -23.78 21.95 -29.23
C SER A 98 -23.49 21.18 -30.52
N SER A 99 -24.45 21.18 -31.44
CA SER A 99 -24.32 20.69 -32.82
C SER A 99 -23.57 21.69 -33.70
N PRO A 100 -22.83 21.26 -34.72
CA PRO A 100 -22.61 22.05 -35.90
C PRO A 100 -23.34 21.48 -37.11
N HIS A 101 -24.00 22.37 -37.84
CA HIS A 101 -24.60 22.15 -39.17
C HIS A 101 -23.51 22.04 -40.26
N GLY A 102 -23.87 21.33 -41.31
CA GLY A 102 -23.29 21.53 -42.64
C GLY A 102 -23.21 20.29 -43.49
N ALA A 103 -24.13 20.13 -44.40
CA ALA A 103 -24.25 19.09 -45.41
C ALA A 103 -23.25 19.28 -46.58
N SER A 104 -22.86 18.19 -47.26
CA SER A 104 -23.20 17.90 -48.64
C SER A 104 -22.43 16.72 -49.21
N ASP A 105 -23.15 15.85 -49.81
CA ASP A 105 -23.00 14.91 -50.93
C ASP A 105 -21.63 14.61 -51.56
N GLY A 106 -21.47 13.32 -51.92
CA GLY A 106 -20.58 12.90 -53.01
C GLY A 106 -20.13 11.44 -52.99
N SER A 107 -20.91 10.64 -53.59
CA SER A 107 -20.69 9.33 -54.24
C SER A 107 -19.25 8.81 -54.41
N GLY A 108 -19.08 7.51 -54.15
CA GLY A 108 -18.53 6.64 -55.19
C GLY A 108 -17.26 5.83 -54.91
N VAL A 109 -17.44 4.54 -54.96
CA VAL A 109 -16.55 3.52 -55.50
C VAL A 109 -15.50 2.89 -54.60
N MET A 110 -15.77 1.62 -54.28
CA MET A 110 -14.83 0.57 -53.84
C MET A 110 -13.75 0.32 -54.88
N LEU A 111 -12.53 0.01 -54.42
CA LEU A 111 -11.66 -1.04 -54.99
C LEU A 111 -10.66 -1.55 -53.93
N ARG A 112 -10.51 -2.89 -53.94
CA ARG A 112 -9.64 -3.67 -53.08
C ARG A 112 -8.21 -3.83 -53.64
N PRO A 113 -7.27 -4.32 -52.87
CA PRO A 113 -5.83 -4.20 -53.10
C PRO A 113 -5.24 -5.34 -53.92
N SER A 114 -4.14 -5.08 -54.59
CA SER A 114 -3.24 -6.10 -55.17
C SER A 114 -1.83 -5.92 -54.63
N THR A 115 -1.30 -7.02 -54.22
CA THR A 115 0.07 -7.36 -53.87
C THR A 115 0.97 -7.33 -55.09
N GLU A 116 2.18 -6.75 -55.02
CA GLU A 116 3.32 -7.09 -55.86
C GLU A 116 4.65 -6.86 -55.13
N GLU A 117 5.48 -7.93 -55.19
CA GLU A 117 6.87 -7.97 -54.71
C GLU A 117 7.82 -7.38 -55.77
N PRO A 118 9.00 -6.89 -55.40
CA PRO A 118 9.99 -6.36 -56.32
C PRO A 118 11.03 -7.41 -56.75
N ARG A 119 11.39 -7.42 -58.05
CA ARG A 119 12.51 -8.13 -58.64
C ARG A 119 13.72 -7.20 -58.91
N PRO A 120 14.95 -7.79 -59.06
CA PRO A 120 16.20 -7.07 -58.91
C PRO A 120 16.75 -6.44 -60.23
N PRO A 121 17.80 -5.62 -60.16
CA PRO A 121 18.26 -4.80 -61.28
C PRO A 121 19.32 -5.52 -62.17
N ILE A 122 19.36 -5.11 -63.43
CA ILE A 122 20.23 -5.61 -64.49
C ILE A 122 21.39 -4.61 -64.74
N ASP A 123 22.51 -5.20 -65.01
CA ASP A 123 23.87 -4.80 -65.38
C ASP A 123 24.19 -3.44 -66.01
N ALA A 124 25.45 -3.07 -65.74
CA ALA A 124 26.23 -1.92 -66.16
C ALA A 124 26.72 -1.98 -67.63
N PRO A 125 27.25 -0.89 -68.13
CA PRO A 125 28.54 -1.01 -68.83
C PRO A 125 29.61 -0.06 -68.38
N SER A 126 30.82 -0.57 -68.50
CA SER A 126 32.15 -0.01 -68.29
C SER A 126 32.47 1.26 -69.09
N GLY A 127 33.20 2.17 -68.47
CA GLY A 127 33.79 3.31 -69.20
C GLY A 127 34.71 4.22 -68.34
N SER A 128 36.03 4.03 -68.53
CA SER A 128 37.14 5.00 -68.44
C SER A 128 37.33 5.87 -67.16
N LEU A 129 38.53 5.71 -66.63
CA LEU A 129 39.16 6.49 -65.57
C LEU A 129 39.44 7.95 -65.99
N PRO A 130 39.30 8.95 -65.17
CA PRO A 130 39.97 10.21 -65.28
C PRO A 130 41.01 10.42 -64.15
N VAL A 131 42.04 11.14 -64.51
CA VAL A 131 43.26 11.59 -63.85
C VAL A 131 43.00 12.34 -62.52
N PRO A 132 43.89 12.24 -61.51
CA PRO A 132 43.68 12.83 -60.21
C PRO A 132 43.89 14.33 -60.24
N MET A 133 42.87 15.09 -59.96
CA MET A 133 42.98 16.51 -59.64
C MET A 133 43.41 16.71 -58.18
N ARG A 134 44.36 17.60 -57.98
CA ARG A 134 44.91 18.07 -56.70
C ARG A 134 43.81 18.68 -55.84
N ALA A 135 43.66 18.16 -54.60
CA ALA A 135 42.69 18.66 -53.64
C ALA A 135 43.00 20.11 -53.20
N PRO A 136 41.98 20.97 -53.03
CA PRO A 136 42.15 22.27 -52.44
C PRO A 136 42.45 22.14 -50.92
N PRO A 137 43.09 23.15 -50.28
CA PRO A 137 43.43 23.11 -48.87
C PRO A 137 42.17 23.02 -47.99
N ALA A 138 42.26 22.17 -46.97
CA ALA A 138 41.20 21.93 -46.02
C ALA A 138 40.72 23.22 -45.33
N ALA A 139 39.43 23.47 -45.39
CA ALA A 139 38.79 24.50 -44.59
C ALA A 139 39.00 24.23 -43.09
N PRO A 140 39.09 25.24 -42.22
CA PRO A 140 39.26 25.04 -40.79
C PRO A 140 38.01 24.29 -40.26
N THR A 141 38.26 23.18 -39.56
CA THR A 141 37.25 22.42 -38.85
C THR A 141 36.48 23.33 -37.91
N PRO A 142 35.14 23.37 -38.00
CA PRO A 142 34.34 24.11 -37.02
C PRO A 142 34.61 23.51 -35.64
N SER A 143 35.05 24.33 -34.70
CA SER A 143 35.19 23.98 -33.29
C SER A 143 33.83 23.42 -32.82
N THR A 144 33.85 22.19 -32.34
CA THR A 144 32.69 21.54 -31.74
C THR A 144 32.09 22.48 -30.70
N PRO A 145 30.81 22.85 -30.82
CA PRO A 145 30.21 23.72 -29.81
C PRO A 145 30.30 23.00 -28.46
N GLU A 146 30.94 23.67 -27.52
CA GLU A 146 31.04 23.26 -26.13
C GLU A 146 29.63 22.91 -25.65
N ARG A 147 29.38 21.63 -25.41
CA ARG A 147 28.06 21.11 -25.00
C ARG A 147 27.73 21.85 -23.71
N ALA A 148 26.88 22.87 -23.81
CA ALA A 148 26.39 23.64 -22.68
C ALA A 148 25.96 22.64 -21.60
N ARG A 149 26.64 22.69 -20.45
CA ARG A 149 26.30 21.86 -19.28
C ARG A 149 24.85 22.13 -18.96
N GLN A 150 23.98 21.18 -19.28
CA GLN A 150 22.59 21.26 -18.87
C GLN A 150 22.56 21.49 -17.37
N PRO A 151 21.74 22.44 -16.88
CA PRO A 151 21.65 22.67 -15.45
C PRO A 151 21.30 21.34 -14.77
N ASN A 152 22.03 21.00 -13.69
CA ASN A 152 21.77 19.79 -12.89
C ASN A 152 20.34 19.86 -12.32
N VAL A 153 19.36 19.37 -13.07
CA VAL A 153 17.98 19.31 -12.62
C VAL A 153 17.90 18.28 -11.50
N VAL A 154 17.57 18.74 -10.31
CA VAL A 154 17.41 17.90 -9.14
C VAL A 154 15.92 17.57 -9.01
N TYR A 155 15.58 16.33 -9.30
CA TYR A 155 14.21 15.84 -9.20
C TYR A 155 13.83 15.45 -7.78
N PRO A 156 12.54 15.53 -7.41
CA PRO A 156 12.03 15.03 -6.14
C PRO A 156 12.16 13.51 -5.98
N TRP A 157 11.84 12.74 -7.02
CA TRP A 157 11.99 11.28 -7.00
C TRP A 157 13.45 10.83 -7.19
N GLY A 158 13.82 9.78 -6.46
CA GLY A 158 15.07 9.06 -6.63
C GLY A 158 14.93 7.58 -6.28
N LYS A 159 15.79 6.74 -6.86
CA LYS A 159 15.87 5.31 -6.53
C LYS A 159 17.01 5.09 -5.54
N LYS A 160 16.80 4.22 -4.56
CA LYS A 160 17.76 3.77 -3.56
C LYS A 160 17.80 2.25 -3.54
N TYR A 161 18.92 1.71 -3.09
CA TYR A 161 19.08 0.27 -2.91
C TYR A 161 19.26 -0.03 -1.43
N VAL A 162 18.59 -1.08 -1.00
CA VAL A 162 18.63 -1.57 0.37
C VAL A 162 19.82 -2.51 0.51
N THR A 163 20.72 -2.22 1.44
CA THR A 163 21.79 -3.12 1.84
C THR A 163 21.23 -4.17 2.77
N MET A 164 21.44 -5.45 2.47
CA MET A 164 20.98 -6.54 3.31
C MET A 164 22.00 -6.86 4.39
N ASN A 165 21.55 -6.87 5.65
CA ASN A 165 22.34 -7.28 6.79
C ASN A 165 22.12 -8.77 7.11
N PRO A 166 23.01 -9.42 7.85
CA PRO A 166 22.77 -10.75 8.39
C PRO A 166 21.48 -10.82 9.21
N PRO A 167 20.76 -11.95 9.18
CA PRO A 167 19.55 -12.11 9.98
C PRO A 167 19.87 -12.05 11.48
N ARG A 168 18.91 -11.58 12.29
CA ARG A 168 19.04 -11.51 13.74
C ARG A 168 18.17 -12.58 14.39
N PHE A 169 18.84 -13.43 15.18
CA PHE A 169 18.22 -14.48 15.98
C PHE A 169 17.76 -13.93 17.34
N LEU A 170 16.88 -14.66 18.02
CA LEU A 170 16.49 -14.36 19.41
C LEU A 170 17.64 -14.57 20.37
N ASP A 171 18.37 -15.65 20.17
CA ASP A 171 19.62 -15.90 20.87
C ASP A 171 20.74 -15.10 20.20
N GLU A 172 21.11 -13.98 20.79
CA GLU A 172 22.12 -13.07 20.24
C GLU A 172 23.54 -13.66 20.23
N SER A 173 23.76 -14.75 20.95
CA SER A 173 25.03 -15.52 20.90
C SER A 173 25.16 -16.29 19.57
N ARG A 174 24.06 -16.65 18.95
CA ARG A 174 24.03 -17.31 17.64
C ARG A 174 24.32 -16.28 16.53
N ARG A 175 25.49 -16.41 15.96
CA ARG A 175 25.83 -15.62 14.78
C ARG A 175 25.51 -16.42 13.52
N PRO A 176 24.90 -15.79 12.49
CA PRO A 176 24.77 -16.45 11.21
C PRO A 176 26.16 -16.82 10.67
N PRO A 177 26.29 -17.89 9.88
CA PRO A 177 27.55 -18.19 9.21
C PRO A 177 28.08 -16.99 8.43
N PRO A 178 29.39 -16.81 8.32
CA PRO A 178 29.99 -15.71 7.57
C PRO A 178 29.43 -15.68 6.13
N GLY A 179 29.04 -14.49 5.68
CA GLY A 179 28.51 -14.29 4.33
C GLY A 179 27.01 -14.55 4.17
N VAL A 180 26.31 -15.08 5.19
CA VAL A 180 24.85 -15.24 5.14
C VAL A 180 24.18 -13.90 5.39
N LEU A 181 23.46 -13.40 4.39
CA LEU A 181 22.67 -12.17 4.47
C LEU A 181 21.18 -12.51 4.54
N SER A 182 20.38 -11.61 5.10
CA SER A 182 18.93 -11.68 5.02
C SER A 182 18.49 -11.71 3.55
N PRO A 183 17.48 -12.53 3.17
CA PRO A 183 16.91 -12.46 1.83
C PRO A 183 16.31 -11.07 1.58
N PRO A 184 16.26 -10.59 0.32
CA PRO A 184 15.62 -9.33 0.00
C PRO A 184 14.13 -9.34 0.39
N PRO A 185 13.60 -8.23 0.95
CA PRO A 185 12.20 -8.17 1.37
C PRO A 185 11.23 -8.01 0.18
N PHE A 186 11.71 -7.66 -1.02
CA PHE A 186 10.88 -7.38 -2.19
C PHE A 186 11.13 -8.38 -3.34
N PRO A 187 10.20 -8.53 -4.32
CA PRO A 187 8.87 -7.90 -4.40
C PRO A 187 7.92 -8.42 -3.33
N ARG A 188 7.00 -7.57 -2.84
CA ARG A 188 6.06 -7.89 -1.78
C ARG A 188 4.78 -7.06 -1.93
N TYR A 189 3.62 -7.71 -1.88
CA TYR A 189 2.30 -7.11 -2.07
C TYR A 189 1.45 -7.25 -0.80
N GLY A 190 0.65 -6.21 -0.46
CA GLY A 190 -0.32 -6.29 0.63
C GLY A 190 0.29 -6.58 2.01
N HIS A 191 1.56 -6.22 2.21
CA HIS A 191 2.25 -6.21 3.50
C HIS A 191 1.85 -4.96 4.29
N ALA A 192 2.14 -4.95 5.59
CA ALA A 192 1.99 -3.75 6.40
C ALA A 192 3.33 -3.17 6.83
N THR A 193 3.35 -1.84 7.00
CA THR A 193 4.44 -1.07 7.61
C THR A 193 3.87 -0.03 8.57
N ASN A 194 4.72 0.52 9.44
CA ASN A 194 4.40 1.78 10.11
C ASN A 194 4.34 2.92 9.09
N GLN A 195 3.34 3.81 9.19
CA GLN A 195 3.16 4.94 8.26
C GLN A 195 4.21 6.05 8.43
N ALA A 196 4.81 6.13 9.61
CA ALA A 196 5.89 7.07 9.92
C ALA A 196 6.94 6.37 10.78
N THR A 197 8.20 6.77 10.62
CA THR A 197 9.28 6.28 11.48
C THR A 197 9.24 6.94 12.85
N GLY A 198 9.56 6.15 13.89
CA GLY A 198 9.84 6.67 15.22
C GLY A 198 11.22 7.31 15.33
N ALA A 199 11.67 7.58 16.56
CA ALA A 199 12.97 8.19 16.86
C ALA A 199 14.16 7.40 16.28
N ASN A 200 14.04 6.08 16.18
CA ASN A 200 15.07 5.19 15.63
C ASN A 200 15.16 5.19 14.10
N GLN A 201 14.28 5.90 13.41
CA GLN A 201 14.17 5.93 11.94
C GLN A 201 14.08 4.52 11.33
N GLU A 202 13.31 3.66 11.94
CA GLU A 202 13.09 2.27 11.52
C GLU A 202 11.73 2.10 10.85
N VAL A 203 11.74 1.33 9.75
CA VAL A 203 10.55 0.85 9.04
C VAL A 203 10.42 -0.63 9.32
N TYR A 204 9.30 -1.03 9.88
CA TYR A 204 8.95 -2.41 10.17
C TYR A 204 8.09 -2.94 9.04
N ILE A 205 8.45 -4.09 8.45
CA ILE A 205 7.75 -4.69 7.32
C ILE A 205 7.30 -6.08 7.74
N PHE A 206 6.00 -6.35 7.70
CA PHE A 206 5.45 -7.63 8.11
C PHE A 206 4.55 -8.24 7.03
N GLY A 207 4.68 -9.54 6.80
CA GLY A 207 3.75 -10.35 6.03
C GLY A 207 3.60 -9.95 4.57
N GLY A 208 2.43 -10.18 4.00
CA GLY A 208 2.12 -9.93 2.60
C GLY A 208 2.45 -11.11 1.69
N LEU A 209 2.17 -10.94 0.41
CA LEU A 209 2.41 -11.91 -0.64
C LEU A 209 3.78 -11.65 -1.28
N VAL A 210 4.62 -12.69 -1.34
CA VAL A 210 5.91 -12.69 -2.02
C VAL A 210 5.85 -13.79 -3.07
N ARG A 211 5.76 -13.42 -4.34
CA ARG A 211 5.43 -14.34 -5.43
C ARG A 211 4.13 -15.09 -5.08
N ASP A 212 4.16 -16.41 -5.00
CA ASP A 212 2.98 -17.24 -4.72
C ASP A 212 2.86 -17.64 -3.24
N SER A 213 3.61 -17.01 -2.34
CA SER A 213 3.66 -17.40 -0.92
C SER A 213 3.28 -16.24 0.00
N VAL A 214 2.22 -16.43 0.78
CA VAL A 214 1.83 -15.50 1.84
C VAL A 214 2.79 -15.68 3.01
N LYS A 215 3.31 -14.58 3.54
CA LYS A 215 4.35 -14.55 4.56
C LYS A 215 3.83 -14.04 5.91
N ASN A 216 4.61 -14.35 6.96
CA ASN A 216 4.52 -13.77 8.29
C ASN A 216 5.92 -13.42 8.85
N ASP A 217 6.85 -13.20 7.94
CA ASP A 217 8.19 -12.76 8.27
C ASP A 217 8.22 -11.27 8.67
N MET A 218 9.22 -10.91 9.47
CA MET A 218 9.39 -9.55 9.99
C MET A 218 10.76 -9.01 9.62
N TYR A 219 10.76 -7.84 8.96
CA TYR A 219 11.97 -7.09 8.65
C TYR A 219 12.02 -5.77 9.42
N ILE A 220 13.22 -5.37 9.79
CA ILE A 220 13.54 -4.00 10.20
C ILE A 220 14.38 -3.37 9.10
N MET A 221 13.92 -2.26 8.56
CA MET A 221 14.71 -1.45 7.63
C MET A 221 15.07 -0.12 8.30
N ARG A 222 16.37 0.11 8.50
CA ARG A 222 16.90 1.36 9.05
C ARG A 222 17.15 2.36 7.95
N VAL A 223 16.79 3.60 8.23
CA VAL A 223 17.01 4.75 7.35
C VAL A 223 18.06 5.64 8.00
N GLU A 224 19.29 5.58 7.51
CA GLU A 224 20.41 6.30 8.09
C GLU A 224 20.77 7.52 7.26
N PRO A 225 20.91 8.73 7.86
CA PRO A 225 21.41 9.88 7.16
C PRO A 225 22.89 9.66 6.83
N VAL A 226 23.27 9.92 5.57
CA VAL A 226 24.66 9.81 5.11
C VAL A 226 25.10 11.08 4.41
N GLN A 227 26.37 11.43 4.57
CA GLN A 227 27.00 12.53 3.88
C GLN A 227 27.71 12.01 2.62
N ILE A 228 27.34 12.55 1.47
CA ILE A 228 28.00 12.22 0.20
C ILE A 228 28.84 13.43 -0.21
N GLN A 229 30.16 13.24 -0.25
CA GLN A 229 31.07 14.24 -0.79
C GLN A 229 30.92 14.30 -2.31
N ARG A 230 30.67 15.47 -2.86
CA ARG A 230 30.66 15.75 -4.30
C ARG A 230 31.60 16.91 -4.61
N SER A 231 31.96 17.06 -5.87
CA SER A 231 32.76 18.22 -6.34
C SER A 231 32.10 19.57 -6.03
N SER A 232 30.74 19.59 -5.88
CA SER A 232 29.95 20.76 -5.53
C SER A 232 29.75 20.96 -4.03
N GLY A 233 30.36 20.14 -3.16
CA GLY A 233 30.19 20.18 -1.70
C GLY A 233 29.60 18.91 -1.11
N ILE A 234 29.26 18.98 0.19
CA ILE A 234 28.63 17.87 0.92
C ILE A 234 27.13 17.88 0.65
N LYS A 235 26.59 16.73 0.22
CA LYS A 235 25.16 16.51 0.08
C LYS A 235 24.67 15.52 1.14
N MET A 236 23.63 15.86 1.87
CA MET A 236 22.92 14.92 2.75
C MET A 236 22.05 13.98 1.93
N ASP A 237 22.15 12.70 2.20
CA ASP A 237 21.37 11.63 1.57
C ASP A 237 20.98 10.59 2.62
N ILE A 238 20.37 9.47 2.21
CA ILE A 238 20.04 8.35 3.09
C ILE A 238 20.61 7.04 2.57
N ALA A 239 21.05 6.19 3.48
CA ALA A 239 21.32 4.78 3.28
C ALA A 239 20.18 3.94 3.87
N LEU A 240 19.88 2.82 3.23
CA LEU A 240 18.85 1.89 3.64
C LEU A 240 19.49 0.55 3.96
N GLN A 241 19.20 0.00 5.14
CA GLN A 241 19.71 -1.29 5.58
C GLN A 241 18.57 -2.14 6.10
N ALA A 242 18.37 -3.36 5.57
CA ALA A 242 17.32 -4.24 6.01
C ALA A 242 17.85 -5.53 6.64
N THR A 243 17.15 -6.01 7.64
CA THR A 243 17.49 -7.18 8.43
C THR A 243 16.23 -8.00 8.69
N LEU A 244 16.24 -9.27 8.34
CA LEU A 244 15.22 -10.23 8.76
C LEU A 244 15.43 -10.51 10.25
N ILE A 245 14.37 -10.40 11.05
CA ILE A 245 14.44 -10.67 12.49
C ILE A 245 13.58 -11.87 12.87
N GLN A 246 14.13 -12.71 13.74
CA GLN A 246 13.37 -13.75 14.41
C GLN A 246 12.55 -13.14 15.54
N THR A 247 11.30 -13.56 15.63
CA THR A 247 10.36 -13.20 16.70
C THR A 247 9.93 -14.43 17.48
N SER A 248 9.41 -14.25 18.69
CA SER A 248 8.88 -15.29 19.57
C SER A 248 7.44 -15.01 19.96
N GLY A 249 6.88 -15.85 20.82
CA GLY A 249 5.52 -15.71 21.31
C GLY A 249 4.47 -16.13 20.29
N HIS A 250 3.26 -15.61 20.42
CA HIS A 250 2.13 -15.96 19.56
C HIS A 250 2.14 -15.11 18.27
N ALA A 251 3.06 -15.45 17.35
CA ALA A 251 3.19 -14.75 16.08
C ALA A 251 1.91 -14.87 15.22
N PRO A 252 1.53 -13.82 14.47
CA PRO A 252 0.40 -13.89 13.55
C PRO A 252 0.62 -14.94 12.47
N LEU A 253 -0.47 -15.57 12.00
CA LEU A 253 -0.45 -16.42 10.81
C LEU A 253 -0.02 -15.62 9.57
N PRO A 254 0.53 -16.29 8.53
CA PRO A 254 0.76 -15.66 7.23
C PRO A 254 -0.48 -14.94 6.72
N ARG A 255 -0.33 -13.70 6.27
CA ARG A 255 -1.46 -12.85 5.90
C ARG A 255 -1.13 -11.78 4.87
N VAL A 256 -2.17 -11.33 4.14
CA VAL A 256 -2.09 -10.26 3.14
C VAL A 256 -3.23 -9.27 3.34
N GLY A 257 -3.01 -7.99 3.07
CA GLY A 257 -4.04 -6.94 3.20
C GLY A 257 -4.41 -6.59 4.64
N HIS A 258 -3.56 -6.92 5.60
CA HIS A 258 -3.64 -6.49 7.00
C HIS A 258 -3.13 -5.06 7.15
N ALA A 259 -3.43 -4.44 8.29
CA ALA A 259 -2.94 -3.12 8.63
C ALA A 259 -2.15 -3.14 9.94
N ALA A 260 -1.21 -2.19 10.08
CA ALA A 260 -0.39 -2.08 11.28
C ALA A 260 -0.11 -0.61 11.65
N VAL A 261 0.13 -0.39 12.93
CA VAL A 261 0.57 0.89 13.50
C VAL A 261 1.74 0.68 14.45
N LEU A 262 2.58 1.68 14.58
CA LEU A 262 3.68 1.72 15.56
C LEU A 262 3.31 2.65 16.69
N VAL A 263 3.29 2.13 17.92
CA VAL A 263 3.04 2.90 19.15
C VAL A 263 4.23 2.74 20.08
N SER A 264 5.05 3.78 20.20
CA SER A 264 6.31 3.72 20.94
C SER A 264 7.21 2.58 20.46
N ASN A 265 7.37 1.53 21.26
CA ASN A 265 8.15 0.34 20.95
C ASN A 265 7.28 -0.92 20.71
N VAL A 266 6.00 -0.73 20.38
CA VAL A 266 5.08 -1.83 20.08
C VAL A 266 4.56 -1.68 18.66
N PHE A 267 4.78 -2.68 17.82
CA PHE A 267 4.17 -2.79 16.50
C PHE A 267 2.87 -3.56 16.64
N ILE A 268 1.75 -2.91 16.34
CA ILE A 268 0.40 -3.45 16.52
C ILE A 268 -0.17 -3.77 15.15
N LEU A 269 -0.74 -4.96 15.03
CA LEU A 269 -1.25 -5.51 13.78
C LEU A 269 -2.64 -6.10 13.97
N TRP A 270 -3.53 -5.89 13.00
CA TRP A 270 -4.85 -6.48 12.98
C TRP A 270 -5.31 -6.85 11.56
N GLY A 271 -6.14 -7.91 11.45
CA GLY A 271 -6.80 -8.33 10.22
C GLY A 271 -5.86 -8.94 9.16
N GLY A 272 -6.26 -8.81 7.92
CA GLY A 272 -5.63 -9.44 6.77
C GLY A 272 -6.32 -10.74 6.35
N ASP A 273 -6.12 -11.17 5.12
CA ASP A 273 -6.57 -12.47 4.65
C ASP A 273 -5.64 -13.57 5.15
N THR A 274 -6.19 -14.46 5.99
CA THR A 274 -5.49 -15.61 6.60
C THR A 274 -6.08 -16.94 6.18
N LYS A 275 -7.12 -16.93 5.34
CA LYS A 275 -7.80 -18.14 4.90
C LYS A 275 -6.91 -18.96 3.95
N ILE A 276 -6.82 -20.26 4.21
CA ILE A 276 -6.21 -21.24 3.32
C ILE A 276 -7.32 -21.88 2.48
N HIS A 277 -8.47 -22.18 3.11
CA HIS A 277 -9.66 -22.74 2.48
C HIS A 277 -10.83 -21.75 2.58
N ALA A 278 -11.81 -21.88 1.73
CA ALA A 278 -12.97 -20.96 1.71
C ALA A 278 -13.78 -20.99 3.02
N GLU A 279 -13.85 -22.14 3.66
CA GLU A 279 -14.54 -22.40 4.93
C GLU A 279 -13.79 -21.92 6.17
N ASP A 280 -12.50 -21.58 6.04
CA ASP A 280 -11.70 -21.13 7.18
C ASP A 280 -12.26 -19.83 7.74
N ARG A 281 -12.25 -19.74 9.08
CA ARG A 281 -12.57 -18.49 9.75
C ARG A 281 -11.39 -17.52 9.63
N GLN A 282 -11.70 -16.27 9.30
CA GLN A 282 -10.71 -15.19 9.27
C GLN A 282 -10.25 -14.88 10.70
N ASP A 283 -8.94 -14.69 10.88
CA ASP A 283 -8.36 -14.31 12.17
C ASP A 283 -8.76 -12.88 12.54
N ASP A 284 -9.39 -12.71 13.70
CA ASP A 284 -9.89 -11.44 14.24
C ASP A 284 -9.11 -10.95 15.47
N ALA A 285 -8.02 -11.62 15.82
CA ALA A 285 -7.22 -11.24 16.97
C ALA A 285 -6.34 -10.01 16.69
N LEU A 286 -6.10 -9.23 17.73
CA LEU A 286 -5.11 -8.15 17.75
C LEU A 286 -3.74 -8.72 18.15
N TYR A 287 -2.69 -8.31 17.44
CA TYR A 287 -1.33 -8.76 17.70
C TYR A 287 -0.43 -7.59 18.04
N LEU A 288 0.36 -7.73 19.10
CA LEU A 288 1.27 -6.72 19.60
C LEU A 288 2.69 -7.30 19.64
N LEU A 289 3.60 -6.77 18.83
CA LEU A 289 5.02 -7.11 18.89
C LEU A 289 5.75 -6.10 19.76
N ASN A 290 6.28 -6.54 20.88
CA ASN A 290 7.21 -5.74 21.64
C ASN A 290 8.58 -5.76 20.94
N LEU A 291 9.01 -4.61 20.45
CA LEU A 291 10.23 -4.49 19.65
C LEU A 291 11.53 -4.62 20.45
N ASN A 292 11.46 -4.50 21.80
CA ASN A 292 12.64 -4.63 22.64
C ASN A 292 13.07 -6.10 22.81
N ASN A 293 12.09 -7.00 23.04
CA ASN A 293 12.34 -8.43 23.23
C ASN A 293 11.91 -9.28 22.02
N ARG A 294 11.32 -8.68 21.00
CA ARG A 294 10.84 -9.31 19.77
C ARG A 294 9.78 -10.39 20.03
N GLU A 295 8.92 -10.18 21.01
CA GLU A 295 7.89 -11.12 21.42
C GLU A 295 6.49 -10.65 21.04
N TRP A 296 5.73 -11.54 20.37
CA TRP A 296 4.35 -11.34 20.02
C TRP A 296 3.40 -11.72 21.14
N THR A 297 2.46 -10.85 21.42
CA THR A 297 1.29 -11.11 22.26
C THR A 297 0.06 -11.11 21.40
N ARG A 298 -0.76 -12.16 21.47
CA ARG A 298 -2.07 -12.26 20.84
C ARG A 298 -3.15 -11.84 21.81
N VAL A 299 -4.03 -10.94 21.42
CA VAL A 299 -5.16 -10.46 22.22
C VAL A 299 -6.44 -10.79 21.47
N ALA A 300 -7.23 -11.70 22.02
CA ALA A 300 -8.59 -11.95 21.59
C ALA A 300 -9.52 -11.02 22.39
N ALA A 301 -10.16 -10.09 21.72
CA ALA A 301 -11.02 -9.10 22.36
C ALA A 301 -12.44 -9.18 21.79
N PRO A 302 -13.46 -9.41 22.65
CA PRO A 302 -14.86 -9.31 22.24
C PRO A 302 -15.28 -7.86 22.03
N GLY A 303 -16.50 -7.66 21.58
CA GLY A 303 -17.16 -6.35 21.66
C GLY A 303 -17.62 -6.01 23.07
N VAL A 304 -18.04 -4.77 23.26
CA VAL A 304 -18.59 -4.29 24.54
C VAL A 304 -19.78 -5.15 24.98
N GLN A 305 -19.87 -5.41 26.29
CA GLN A 305 -20.94 -6.24 26.90
C GLN A 305 -21.01 -7.68 26.36
N GLY A 306 -19.89 -8.24 25.86
CA GLY A 306 -19.83 -9.60 25.33
C GLY A 306 -20.42 -9.75 23.93
N THR A 307 -20.73 -8.67 23.24
CA THR A 307 -21.08 -8.71 21.81
C THR A 307 -19.87 -9.17 20.97
N PRO A 308 -20.08 -9.68 19.76
CA PRO A 308 -18.98 -9.94 18.85
C PRO A 308 -18.17 -8.66 18.56
N GLY A 309 -16.85 -8.77 18.54
CA GLY A 309 -15.96 -7.74 18.04
C GLY A 309 -16.00 -7.63 16.50
N PRO A 310 -15.13 -6.80 15.90
CA PRO A 310 -15.05 -6.71 14.44
C PRO A 310 -14.63 -8.06 13.85
N VAL A 311 -15.35 -8.52 12.84
CA VAL A 311 -14.95 -9.74 12.11
C VAL A 311 -13.62 -9.50 11.39
N GLY A 312 -12.75 -10.53 11.35
CA GLY A 312 -11.50 -10.48 10.62
C GLY A 312 -11.75 -10.14 9.15
N ARG A 313 -11.00 -9.19 8.63
CA ARG A 313 -11.17 -8.60 7.28
C ARG A 313 -9.87 -8.08 6.71
N TYR A 314 -9.84 -7.80 5.42
CA TYR A 314 -8.66 -7.24 4.73
C TYR A 314 -9.03 -5.96 3.97
N GLY A 315 -8.01 -5.20 3.55
CA GLY A 315 -8.22 -3.93 2.84
C GLY A 315 -8.87 -2.83 3.69
N HIS A 316 -8.92 -3.02 5.00
CA HIS A 316 -9.30 -2.00 5.98
C HIS A 316 -8.11 -1.10 6.32
N THR A 317 -8.36 -0.03 7.04
CA THR A 317 -7.32 0.81 7.62
C THR A 317 -7.29 0.67 9.14
N LEU A 318 -6.08 0.73 9.72
CA LEU A 318 -5.82 0.77 11.16
C LEU A 318 -5.06 2.03 11.48
N SER A 319 -5.56 2.83 12.39
CA SER A 319 -5.00 4.12 12.77
C SER A 319 -4.93 4.28 14.27
N MET A 320 -4.00 5.11 14.76
CA MET A 320 -3.90 5.46 16.18
C MET A 320 -4.42 6.87 16.41
N MET A 321 -5.41 7.02 17.28
CA MET A 321 -6.01 8.31 17.67
C MET A 321 -6.04 8.43 19.20
N GLY A 322 -5.15 9.25 19.76
CA GLY A 322 -4.95 9.29 21.20
C GLY A 322 -4.48 7.94 21.74
N SER A 323 -5.24 7.31 22.66
CA SER A 323 -5.02 5.95 23.16
C SER A 323 -5.79 4.89 22.38
N ASN A 324 -6.58 5.26 21.37
CA ASN A 324 -7.47 4.36 20.68
C ASN A 324 -6.88 3.88 19.34
N LEU A 325 -6.90 2.57 19.12
CA LEU A 325 -6.82 2.00 17.78
C LEU A 325 -8.17 2.17 17.11
N VAL A 326 -8.15 2.58 15.86
CA VAL A 326 -9.36 2.80 15.06
C VAL A 326 -9.26 1.97 13.79
N VAL A 327 -10.23 1.08 13.58
CA VAL A 327 -10.39 0.28 12.35
C VAL A 327 -11.56 0.84 11.55
N PHE A 328 -11.35 1.09 10.26
CA PHE A 328 -12.42 1.51 9.37
C PHE A 328 -12.48 0.65 8.10
N GLY A 329 -13.70 0.28 7.71
CA GLY A 329 -13.98 -0.38 6.44
C GLY A 329 -13.37 -1.78 6.29
N GLY A 330 -12.94 -2.10 5.08
CA GLY A 330 -12.41 -3.40 4.69
C GLY A 330 -13.48 -4.31 4.09
N GLN A 331 -13.07 -5.53 3.74
CA GLN A 331 -13.95 -6.55 3.19
C GLN A 331 -13.64 -7.93 3.75
N LEU A 332 -14.67 -8.77 3.78
CA LEU A 332 -14.57 -10.21 3.99
C LEU A 332 -15.38 -10.86 2.88
N ASP A 333 -14.74 -11.68 2.08
CA ASP A 333 -15.33 -12.27 0.87
C ASP A 333 -15.97 -11.17 -0.03
N ASP A 334 -17.27 -11.25 -0.30
CA ASP A 334 -18.01 -10.24 -1.09
C ASP A 334 -18.66 -9.13 -0.24
N GLN A 335 -18.47 -9.19 1.07
CA GLN A 335 -19.05 -8.21 1.98
C GLN A 335 -18.07 -7.07 2.26
N TYR A 336 -18.45 -5.86 1.91
CA TYR A 336 -17.73 -4.63 2.20
C TYR A 336 -18.32 -3.94 3.43
N PHE A 337 -17.46 -3.29 4.22
CA PHE A 337 -17.84 -2.66 5.48
C PHE A 337 -17.66 -1.14 5.44
N ASN A 338 -18.46 -0.42 6.23
CA ASN A 338 -18.31 0.98 6.56
C ASN A 338 -18.32 1.23 8.08
N GLU A 339 -18.08 0.18 8.83
CA GLU A 339 -18.01 0.24 10.28
C GLU A 339 -16.75 0.93 10.74
N LEU A 340 -16.89 1.74 11.80
CA LEU A 340 -15.79 2.32 12.56
C LEU A 340 -15.73 1.62 13.92
N TRP A 341 -14.66 0.88 14.15
CA TRP A 341 -14.41 0.22 15.43
C TRP A 341 -13.28 0.91 16.17
N ARG A 342 -13.39 1.04 17.48
CA ARG A 342 -12.32 1.52 18.34
C ARG A 342 -11.94 0.51 19.41
N PHE A 343 -10.67 0.54 19.81
CA PHE A 343 -10.11 -0.27 20.88
C PHE A 343 -9.20 0.61 21.73
N ASP A 344 -9.51 0.79 23.01
CA ASP A 344 -8.67 1.59 23.91
C ASP A 344 -7.50 0.76 24.44
N LEU A 345 -6.27 1.11 24.08
CA LEU A 345 -5.05 0.43 24.53
C LEU A 345 -4.85 0.50 26.05
N ASN A 346 -5.49 1.42 26.76
CA ASN A 346 -5.44 1.47 28.21
C ASN A 346 -6.13 0.29 28.87
N THR A 347 -7.09 -0.35 28.18
CA THR A 347 -7.87 -1.49 28.70
C THR A 347 -7.18 -2.85 28.49
N LEU A 348 -6.03 -2.89 27.81
CA LEU A 348 -5.32 -4.13 27.46
C LEU A 348 -5.06 -5.08 28.64
N LYS A 349 -4.86 -4.54 29.86
CA LYS A 349 -4.52 -5.33 31.04
C LYS A 349 -5.75 -5.82 31.82
N ASP A 350 -6.86 -5.14 31.65
CA ASP A 350 -8.05 -5.35 32.48
C ASP A 350 -9.15 -6.06 31.64
N THR A 351 -9.82 -5.31 30.80
CA THR A 351 -10.96 -5.78 29.98
C THR A 351 -10.80 -5.30 28.54
N PRO A 352 -9.94 -5.97 27.73
CA PRO A 352 -9.76 -5.57 26.34
C PRO A 352 -11.03 -5.82 25.53
N VAL A 353 -11.65 -4.75 25.03
CA VAL A 353 -12.89 -4.81 24.26
C VAL A 353 -12.84 -3.90 23.05
N TRP A 354 -13.50 -4.33 21.98
CA TRP A 354 -13.81 -3.50 20.83
C TRP A 354 -15.15 -2.79 21.01
N GLU A 355 -15.22 -1.55 20.60
CA GLU A 355 -16.44 -0.76 20.58
C GLU A 355 -16.78 -0.36 19.15
N LEU A 356 -17.99 -0.72 18.71
CA LEU A 356 -18.55 -0.22 17.46
C LEU A 356 -19.02 1.21 17.65
N VAL A 357 -18.39 2.13 16.95
CA VAL A 357 -18.77 3.55 17.01
C VAL A 357 -19.97 3.78 16.11
N GLN A 358 -21.04 4.31 16.69
CA GLN A 358 -22.27 4.68 15.98
C GLN A 358 -22.27 6.20 15.74
N PRO A 359 -21.90 6.69 14.55
CA PRO A 359 -21.94 8.12 14.28
C PRO A 359 -23.40 8.61 14.23
N PRO A 360 -23.68 9.80 14.78
CA PRO A 360 -25.04 10.36 14.80
C PRO A 360 -25.54 10.77 13.41
N THR A 361 -24.62 10.99 12.48
CA THR A 361 -24.86 11.26 11.06
C THR A 361 -24.25 10.15 10.21
N GLY A 362 -24.78 9.95 9.02
CA GLY A 362 -24.20 8.98 8.08
C GLY A 362 -22.70 9.24 7.85
N GLY A 363 -22.00 8.19 7.46
CA GLY A 363 -20.55 8.22 7.14
C GLY A 363 -20.28 7.81 5.70
N PRO A 364 -19.00 7.55 5.37
CA PRO A 364 -18.61 7.08 4.06
C PRO A 364 -19.33 5.79 3.65
N PRO A 365 -19.63 5.57 2.37
CA PRO A 365 -20.06 4.27 1.88
C PRO A 365 -19.09 3.16 2.27
N ARG A 366 -19.59 1.93 2.32
CA ARG A 366 -18.77 0.74 2.54
C ARG A 366 -17.63 0.67 1.53
N ARG A 367 -16.44 0.32 2.01
CA ARG A 367 -15.24 0.33 1.14
C ARG A 367 -14.09 -0.49 1.68
N ALA A 368 -13.28 -1.02 0.76
CA ALA A 368 -11.97 -1.61 1.00
C ALA A 368 -10.90 -0.95 0.12
N GLY A 369 -9.62 -1.15 0.41
CA GLY A 369 -8.53 -0.61 -0.40
C GLY A 369 -8.42 0.92 -0.41
N HIS A 370 -9.12 1.60 0.50
CA HIS A 370 -8.96 3.03 0.76
C HIS A 370 -7.69 3.30 1.58
N SER A 371 -7.22 4.53 1.58
CA SER A 371 -6.14 4.97 2.47
C SER A 371 -6.68 5.82 3.61
N ALA A 372 -5.95 5.82 4.73
CA ALA A 372 -6.26 6.65 5.88
C ALA A 372 -5.00 7.26 6.48
N VAL A 373 -5.12 8.50 6.95
CA VAL A 373 -4.07 9.20 7.70
C VAL A 373 -4.67 9.97 8.86
N VAL A 374 -3.91 10.09 9.93
CA VAL A 374 -4.31 10.89 11.10
C VAL A 374 -3.54 12.21 11.11
N TYR A 375 -4.27 13.30 11.24
CA TYR A 375 -3.68 14.62 11.46
C TYR A 375 -4.41 15.32 12.61
N LYS A 376 -3.68 15.63 13.67
CA LYS A 376 -4.26 16.06 14.95
C LYS A 376 -5.27 15.02 15.44
N ASP A 377 -6.45 15.43 15.88
CA ASP A 377 -7.50 14.55 16.40
C ASP A 377 -8.54 14.16 15.32
N ARG A 378 -8.09 14.04 14.05
CA ARG A 378 -8.93 13.73 12.91
C ARG A 378 -8.33 12.64 12.03
N LEU A 379 -9.20 11.75 11.58
CA LEU A 379 -8.88 10.72 10.59
C LEU A 379 -9.39 11.17 9.22
N TYR A 380 -8.50 11.19 8.25
CA TYR A 380 -8.81 11.50 6.86
C TYR A 380 -8.71 10.24 6.03
N ILE A 381 -9.75 9.94 5.24
CA ILE A 381 -9.77 8.81 4.33
C ILE A 381 -9.96 9.27 2.89
N PHE A 382 -9.41 8.52 1.94
CA PHE A 382 -9.54 8.79 0.51
C PHE A 382 -9.76 7.50 -0.27
N GLY A 383 -10.68 7.53 -1.24
CA GLY A 383 -10.84 6.50 -2.25
C GLY A 383 -11.31 5.14 -1.73
N GLY A 384 -10.86 4.07 -2.37
CA GLY A 384 -11.29 2.69 -2.14
C GLY A 384 -12.38 2.23 -3.11
N THR A 385 -12.88 1.03 -2.89
CA THR A 385 -13.96 0.43 -3.69
C THR A 385 -14.95 -0.33 -2.81
N ASP A 386 -16.19 -0.46 -3.24
CA ASP A 386 -17.19 -1.37 -2.67
C ASP A 386 -17.43 -2.60 -3.56
N GLY A 387 -16.56 -2.82 -4.55
CA GLY A 387 -16.65 -3.89 -5.53
C GLY A 387 -17.45 -3.52 -6.78
N GLN A 388 -18.30 -2.50 -6.71
CA GLN A 388 -19.07 -1.97 -7.85
C GLN A 388 -18.54 -0.62 -8.31
N PHE A 389 -18.18 0.24 -7.38
CA PHE A 389 -17.71 1.59 -7.64
C PHE A 389 -16.32 1.80 -7.03
N HIS A 390 -15.48 2.57 -7.73
CA HIS A 390 -14.27 3.14 -7.17
C HIS A 390 -14.56 4.56 -6.74
N TYR A 391 -14.00 4.95 -5.58
CA TYR A 391 -14.23 6.25 -4.97
C TYR A 391 -13.02 7.16 -5.13
N ASN A 392 -13.26 8.48 -5.14
CA ASN A 392 -12.27 9.55 -5.03
C ASN A 392 -12.72 10.69 -4.12
N ASP A 393 -13.68 10.38 -3.26
CA ASP A 393 -14.14 11.24 -2.20
C ASP A 393 -13.11 11.32 -1.07
N THR A 394 -13.16 12.40 -0.33
CA THR A 394 -12.32 12.62 0.85
C THR A 394 -13.24 12.84 2.05
N TRP A 395 -13.08 12.00 3.07
CA TRP A 395 -13.86 12.08 4.30
C TRP A 395 -12.98 12.40 5.49
N CYS A 396 -13.57 13.07 6.47
CA CYS A 396 -12.95 13.40 7.73
C CYS A 396 -13.79 12.88 8.89
N TRP A 397 -13.20 12.06 9.75
CA TRP A 397 -13.74 11.71 11.06
C TRP A 397 -13.16 12.64 12.12
N ASP A 398 -14.00 13.33 12.85
CA ASP A 398 -13.62 14.15 13.99
C ASP A 398 -13.88 13.38 15.28
N PHE A 399 -12.81 13.05 16.02
CA PHE A 399 -12.89 12.24 17.22
C PHE A 399 -13.56 12.97 18.39
N ALA A 400 -13.48 14.30 18.44
CA ALA A 400 -14.07 15.09 19.51
C ALA A 400 -15.59 15.19 19.39
N THR A 401 -16.09 15.30 18.16
CA THR A 401 -17.55 15.38 17.89
C THR A 401 -18.17 14.03 17.53
N MET A 402 -17.35 13.00 17.30
CA MET A 402 -17.78 11.66 16.86
C MET A 402 -18.62 11.70 15.58
N THR A 403 -18.22 12.54 14.62
CA THR A 403 -18.97 12.74 13.37
C THR A 403 -18.09 12.58 12.14
N TRP A 404 -18.71 12.08 11.07
CA TRP A 404 -18.15 12.07 9.73
C TRP A 404 -18.55 13.33 8.96
N SER A 405 -17.64 13.83 8.15
CA SER A 405 -17.89 14.90 7.19
C SER A 405 -17.25 14.58 5.85
N GLU A 406 -18.03 14.61 4.79
CA GLU A 406 -17.48 14.60 3.44
C GLU A 406 -16.89 15.99 3.12
N LEU A 407 -15.63 16.02 2.72
CA LEU A 407 -14.94 17.27 2.49
C LEU A 407 -15.19 17.77 1.06
N LYS A 408 -15.66 19.01 0.96
CA LYS A 408 -15.72 19.73 -0.33
C LYS A 408 -14.31 20.10 -0.77
N CYS A 409 -13.69 19.23 -1.54
CA CYS A 409 -12.34 19.41 -2.02
C CYS A 409 -12.28 20.30 -3.27
N VAL A 410 -11.17 21.03 -3.42
CA VAL A 410 -10.89 21.87 -4.60
C VAL A 410 -9.54 21.47 -5.20
N GLY A 411 -9.25 21.96 -6.40
CA GLY A 411 -7.99 21.66 -7.11
C GLY A 411 -8.12 20.42 -7.99
N TYR A 412 -7.03 19.69 -8.14
CA TYR A 412 -6.98 18.50 -8.98
C TYR A 412 -7.26 17.25 -8.14
N ILE A 413 -8.52 16.86 -8.06
CA ILE A 413 -8.92 15.64 -7.33
C ILE A 413 -8.43 14.43 -8.11
N PRO A 414 -7.71 13.48 -7.46
CA PRO A 414 -7.23 12.28 -8.13
C PRO A 414 -8.36 11.41 -8.66
N MET A 415 -8.07 10.59 -9.68
CA MET A 415 -9.03 9.62 -10.21
C MET A 415 -9.46 8.63 -9.13
N PRO A 416 -10.70 8.08 -9.23
CA PRO A 416 -11.17 7.00 -8.39
C PRO A 416 -10.19 5.82 -8.39
N ARG A 417 -9.86 5.31 -7.20
CA ARG A 417 -8.83 4.28 -7.04
C ARG A 417 -8.93 3.47 -5.76
N GLU A 418 -8.41 2.26 -5.81
CA GLU A 418 -8.21 1.38 -4.66
C GLU A 418 -6.76 0.91 -4.55
N GLY A 419 -6.37 0.34 -3.40
CA GLY A 419 -5.04 -0.27 -3.23
C GLY A 419 -3.87 0.70 -3.34
N HIS A 420 -4.14 2.02 -3.33
CA HIS A 420 -3.14 3.06 -3.17
C HIS A 420 -2.71 3.17 -1.71
N SER A 421 -1.61 3.84 -1.46
CA SER A 421 -1.20 4.15 -0.09
C SER A 421 -1.07 5.65 0.15
N ALA A 422 -1.10 6.01 1.44
CA ALA A 422 -0.99 7.39 1.89
C ALA A 422 -0.06 7.52 3.10
N CYS A 423 0.56 8.69 3.23
CA CYS A 423 1.26 9.09 4.45
C CYS A 423 1.18 10.61 4.64
N MET A 424 1.48 11.06 5.87
CA MET A 424 1.48 12.47 6.25
C MET A 424 2.89 13.04 6.36
N ILE A 425 3.07 14.25 5.86
CA ILE A 425 4.18 15.13 6.24
C ILE A 425 3.57 16.51 6.50
N ASP A 426 3.75 17.03 7.70
CA ASP A 426 3.14 18.27 8.19
C ASP A 426 1.60 18.25 8.05
N ASP A 427 0.98 19.21 7.35
CA ASP A 427 -0.46 19.28 7.07
C ASP A 427 -0.84 18.75 5.67
N ILE A 428 0.04 17.93 5.08
CA ILE A 428 -0.13 17.42 3.73
C ILE A 428 -0.18 15.90 3.73
N MET A 429 -1.31 15.36 3.29
CA MET A 429 -1.46 13.94 2.96
C MET A 429 -0.97 13.71 1.53
N TYR A 430 0.00 12.82 1.36
CA TYR A 430 0.47 12.35 0.05
C TYR A 430 -0.15 11.01 -0.26
N ILE A 431 -0.59 10.82 -1.50
CA ILE A 431 -1.05 9.52 -2.01
C ILE A 431 -0.26 9.16 -3.28
N PHE A 432 -0.03 7.87 -3.47
CA PHE A 432 0.63 7.34 -4.66
C PHE A 432 -0.03 6.04 -5.12
N GLY A 433 -0.13 5.86 -6.44
CA GLY A 433 -0.49 4.59 -7.05
C GLY A 433 -1.93 4.16 -6.86
N GLY A 434 -2.12 2.86 -6.73
CA GLY A 434 -3.41 2.19 -6.68
C GLY A 434 -3.87 1.70 -8.06
N ARG A 435 -5.06 1.15 -8.10
CA ARG A 435 -5.72 0.67 -9.31
C ARG A 435 -6.95 1.50 -9.60
N GLY A 436 -7.09 1.95 -10.84
CA GLY A 436 -8.26 2.67 -11.32
C GLY A 436 -9.44 1.75 -11.65
N ALA A 437 -10.61 2.34 -11.88
CA ALA A 437 -11.82 1.61 -12.26
C ALA A 437 -11.69 0.87 -13.61
N ASP A 438 -10.72 1.24 -14.43
CA ASP A 438 -10.38 0.56 -15.68
C ASP A 438 -9.43 -0.65 -15.49
N GLY A 439 -9.13 -0.99 -14.22
CA GLY A 439 -8.25 -2.10 -13.86
C GLY A 439 -6.76 -1.83 -14.05
N LYS A 440 -6.36 -0.59 -14.42
CA LYS A 440 -4.96 -0.23 -14.63
C LYS A 440 -4.31 0.28 -13.35
N ASP A 441 -3.04 -0.06 -13.19
CA ASP A 441 -2.22 0.47 -12.12
C ASP A 441 -1.85 1.93 -12.38
N LEU A 442 -2.05 2.76 -11.36
CA LEU A 442 -1.76 4.17 -11.39
C LEU A 442 -0.35 4.43 -10.84
N GLY A 443 0.35 5.39 -11.44
CA GLY A 443 1.71 5.79 -11.02
C GLY A 443 1.82 7.28 -10.75
N ASP A 444 0.71 7.97 -10.55
CA ASP A 444 0.65 9.38 -10.23
C ASP A 444 0.83 9.63 -8.73
N LEU A 445 1.48 10.74 -8.42
CA LEU A 445 1.59 11.30 -7.07
C LEU A 445 0.62 12.46 -6.96
N ALA A 446 -0.22 12.42 -5.93
CA ALA A 446 -1.05 13.56 -5.54
C ALA A 446 -0.85 13.92 -4.07
N SER A 447 -1.18 15.15 -3.71
CA SER A 447 -1.17 15.59 -2.32
C SER A 447 -2.40 16.40 -1.98
N PHE A 448 -2.87 16.22 -0.76
CA PHE A 448 -4.01 16.93 -0.20
C PHE A 448 -3.55 17.83 0.95
N LYS A 449 -3.67 19.13 0.77
CA LYS A 449 -3.41 20.09 1.84
C LYS A 449 -4.64 20.24 2.72
N ILE A 450 -4.55 19.71 3.94
CA ILE A 450 -5.67 19.62 4.89
C ILE A 450 -6.22 21.00 5.23
N SER A 451 -5.36 21.98 5.51
CA SER A 451 -5.77 23.32 5.92
C SER A 451 -6.61 24.09 4.89
N SER A 452 -6.55 23.71 3.61
CA SER A 452 -7.28 24.38 2.52
C SER A 452 -8.20 23.46 1.73
N HIS A 453 -8.33 22.18 2.12
CA HIS A 453 -9.06 21.12 1.41
C HIS A 453 -8.71 21.08 -0.09
N ARG A 454 -7.43 21.29 -0.42
CA ARG A 454 -6.97 21.39 -1.81
C ARG A 454 -6.10 20.21 -2.20
N TRP A 455 -6.48 19.58 -3.31
CA TRP A 455 -5.68 18.57 -3.99
C TRP A 455 -4.73 19.22 -5.01
N PHE A 456 -3.53 18.65 -5.11
CA PHE A 456 -2.50 18.96 -6.08
C PHE A 456 -2.06 17.68 -6.77
N MET A 457 -1.77 17.78 -8.06
CA MET A 457 -1.10 16.74 -8.82
C MET A 457 0.24 17.27 -9.32
N PHE A 458 1.21 16.39 -9.44
CA PHE A 458 2.57 16.77 -9.81
C PHE A 458 2.97 16.14 -11.14
N ALA A 459 3.59 16.93 -12.01
CA ALA A 459 4.20 16.50 -13.25
C ALA A 459 5.73 16.68 -13.17
N HIS A 460 6.44 15.98 -14.04
CA HIS A 460 7.90 16.10 -14.20
C HIS A 460 8.72 15.91 -12.91
N MET A 461 8.33 14.94 -12.09
CA MET A 461 8.92 14.67 -10.78
C MET A 461 10.23 13.86 -10.83
N GLY A 462 10.70 13.46 -12.02
CA GLY A 462 11.88 12.62 -12.21
C GLY A 462 11.54 11.11 -12.27
N PRO A 463 12.50 10.23 -11.94
CA PRO A 463 12.31 8.78 -12.03
C PRO A 463 11.38 8.27 -10.93
N ALA A 464 10.06 8.45 -11.14
CA ALA A 464 9.02 7.93 -10.26
C ALA A 464 8.92 6.39 -10.34
N PRO A 465 8.33 5.74 -9.33
CA PRO A 465 7.95 4.33 -9.44
C PRO A 465 6.97 4.12 -10.59
N PHE A 466 6.98 2.92 -11.16
CA PHE A 466 5.90 2.48 -12.06
C PHE A 466 4.57 2.43 -11.31
N GLY A 467 3.46 2.47 -12.06
CA GLY A 467 2.12 2.25 -11.55
C GLY A 467 2.06 0.94 -10.76
N ARG A 468 1.50 0.99 -9.56
CA ARG A 468 1.46 -0.16 -8.64
C ARG A 468 0.34 -0.07 -7.63
N SER A 469 -0.07 -1.22 -7.10
CA SER A 469 -1.00 -1.34 -5.99
C SER A 469 -0.43 -2.25 -4.88
N GLY A 470 -1.06 -2.24 -3.69
CA GLY A 470 -0.65 -3.07 -2.56
C GLY A 470 0.74 -2.77 -1.98
N HIS A 471 1.29 -1.59 -2.28
CA HIS A 471 2.49 -1.04 -1.66
C HIS A 471 2.12 -0.27 -0.38
N THR A 472 3.14 0.09 0.40
CA THR A 472 2.97 1.02 1.52
C THR A 472 3.82 2.27 1.32
N MET A 473 3.42 3.38 1.95
CA MET A 473 4.17 4.62 2.01
C MET A 473 4.57 4.92 3.44
N VAL A 474 5.84 5.25 3.64
CA VAL A 474 6.37 5.57 4.97
C VAL A 474 7.03 6.94 4.95
N SER A 475 6.60 7.83 5.83
CA SER A 475 7.25 9.13 6.01
C SER A 475 8.46 9.03 6.93
N VAL A 476 9.57 9.60 6.47
CA VAL A 476 10.85 9.70 7.19
C VAL A 476 11.33 11.14 7.09
N GLN A 477 11.07 11.93 8.11
CA GLN A 477 11.31 13.37 8.08
C GLN A 477 10.61 14.03 6.86
N ASN A 478 11.37 14.68 5.97
CA ASN A 478 10.88 15.27 4.72
C ASN A 478 10.96 14.33 3.50
N ARG A 479 11.02 13.01 3.71
CA ARG A 479 11.07 12.01 2.65
C ARG A 479 9.93 11.01 2.79
N ILE A 480 9.52 10.46 1.66
CA ILE A 480 8.54 9.37 1.59
C ILE A 480 9.20 8.20 0.89
N LEU A 481 9.18 7.05 1.53
CA LEU A 481 9.59 5.78 0.97
C LEU A 481 8.37 5.08 0.39
N VAL A 482 8.44 4.64 -0.86
CA VAL A 482 7.44 3.73 -1.47
C VAL A 482 7.98 2.33 -1.36
N VAL A 483 7.33 1.49 -0.58
CA VAL A 483 7.81 0.18 -0.15
C VAL A 483 6.97 -0.91 -0.80
N GLY A 484 7.58 -1.74 -1.64
CA GLY A 484 6.94 -2.88 -2.30
C GLY A 484 5.82 -2.51 -3.26
N GLY A 485 4.76 -3.33 -3.28
CA GLY A 485 3.68 -3.32 -4.27
C GLY A 485 4.05 -4.10 -5.52
N GLU A 486 3.07 -4.30 -6.37
CA GLU A 486 3.23 -4.95 -7.67
C GLU A 486 2.61 -4.09 -8.77
N ALA A 487 3.25 -4.11 -9.94
CA ALA A 487 2.71 -3.61 -11.19
C ALA A 487 2.17 -4.81 -12.00
N PHE A 488 0.87 -4.81 -12.28
CA PHE A 488 0.22 -5.91 -13.03
C PHE A 488 0.42 -5.80 -14.54
N SER A 489 0.96 -4.70 -15.04
CA SER A 489 1.20 -4.47 -16.46
C SER A 489 2.39 -5.25 -17.05
N GLY A 490 2.99 -6.17 -16.31
CA GLY A 490 3.95 -7.16 -16.80
C GLY A 490 5.34 -6.64 -17.19
N ASP A 491 5.51 -5.37 -17.49
CA ASP A 491 6.73 -4.86 -18.15
C ASP A 491 7.75 -4.25 -17.18
N ALA A 492 7.44 -4.13 -15.89
CA ALA A 492 8.30 -3.45 -14.94
C ALA A 492 8.32 -4.14 -13.58
N GLN A 493 9.31 -4.97 -13.36
CA GLN A 493 9.60 -5.49 -12.02
C GLN A 493 10.66 -4.61 -11.34
N ASP A 494 10.40 -4.24 -10.09
CA ASP A 494 11.43 -3.62 -9.26
C ASP A 494 12.54 -4.64 -8.96
N GLU A 495 13.77 -4.15 -8.90
CA GLU A 495 14.87 -4.95 -8.39
C GLU A 495 14.60 -5.35 -6.93
N PRO A 496 14.98 -6.57 -6.48
CA PRO A 496 14.66 -7.08 -5.15
C PRO A 496 15.10 -6.21 -3.97
N THR A 497 16.07 -5.33 -4.19
CA THR A 497 16.56 -4.36 -3.21
C THR A 497 16.27 -2.91 -3.59
N GLY A 498 15.60 -2.67 -4.74
CA GLY A 498 15.27 -1.34 -5.22
C GLY A 498 14.12 -0.72 -4.43
N LEU A 499 14.25 0.56 -4.08
CA LEU A 499 13.23 1.31 -3.38
C LEU A 499 13.18 2.75 -3.89
N HIS A 500 11.98 3.29 -4.04
CA HIS A 500 11.78 4.66 -4.49
C HIS A 500 11.60 5.61 -3.31
N VAL A 501 12.26 6.77 -3.41
CA VAL A 501 12.26 7.79 -2.36
C VAL A 501 11.84 9.12 -2.96
N LEU A 502 10.82 9.73 -2.39
CA LEU A 502 10.40 11.09 -2.71
C LEU A 502 10.97 12.06 -1.68
N ASP A 503 11.68 13.07 -2.12
CA ASP A 503 12.15 14.19 -1.30
C ASP A 503 11.15 15.35 -1.40
N THR A 504 10.29 15.49 -0.41
CA THR A 504 9.20 16.47 -0.42
C THR A 504 9.69 17.91 -0.30
N SER A 505 10.91 18.13 0.22
CA SER A 505 11.52 19.47 0.28
C SER A 505 11.76 20.08 -1.10
N LYS A 506 11.78 19.26 -2.14
CA LYS A 506 11.94 19.70 -3.53
C LYS A 506 10.63 19.96 -4.25
N ILE A 507 9.49 19.68 -3.61
CA ILE A 507 8.18 19.93 -4.17
C ILE A 507 7.84 21.40 -3.98
N LYS A 508 7.51 22.08 -5.08
CA LYS A 508 7.07 23.47 -5.06
C LYS A 508 5.56 23.52 -5.25
N TYR A 509 4.87 24.06 -4.27
CA TYR A 509 3.44 24.34 -4.36
C TYR A 509 3.20 25.73 -5.02
N PRO A 510 2.13 25.90 -5.81
CA PRO A 510 1.76 27.21 -6.34
C PRO A 510 1.52 28.19 -5.19
N VAL A 511 2.20 29.31 -5.21
CA VAL A 511 1.95 30.41 -4.28
C VAL A 511 0.63 31.07 -4.69
N LYS A 512 -0.29 31.29 -3.74
CA LYS A 512 -1.43 32.16 -3.98
C LYS A 512 -0.88 33.55 -4.30
N THR A 513 -0.92 33.95 -5.54
CA THR A 513 -0.85 35.37 -5.88
C THR A 513 -2.20 35.95 -5.53
N ASP A 514 -2.30 36.62 -4.39
CA ASP A 514 -3.42 37.51 -4.11
C ASP A 514 -3.39 38.58 -5.20
N ARG A 515 -4.19 38.39 -6.23
CA ARG A 515 -4.57 39.50 -7.12
C ARG A 515 -5.52 40.38 -6.31
N SER A 516 -4.96 41.18 -5.41
CA SER A 516 -5.62 42.41 -5.01
C SER A 516 -5.61 43.30 -6.25
N GLY A 517 -6.69 43.21 -7.05
CA GLY A 517 -6.92 44.12 -8.11
C GLY A 517 -7.11 45.51 -7.54
N SER A 518 -6.12 46.35 -7.73
CA SER A 518 -6.32 47.78 -7.69
C SER A 518 -7.13 48.11 -8.94
N SER A 519 -8.45 48.21 -8.80
CA SER A 519 -9.28 49.01 -9.72
C SER A 519 -9.24 50.43 -9.15
N ALA A 520 -8.43 51.26 -9.77
CA ALA A 520 -8.56 52.70 -9.72
C ALA A 520 -9.59 53.14 -10.78
#